data_eaaab6904c18f51adae970c22cf157b2
#
_entry.id   eaaab6904c18f51adae970c22cf157b2
#
_cell.length_a   1.000
_cell.length_b   1.000
_cell.length_c   1.000
_cell.angle_alpha   90.00
_cell.angle_beta   90.00
_cell.angle_gamma   90.00
#
_symmetry.space_group_name_H-M   'P 1'
#
loop_
_entity.id
_entity.type
_entity.pdbx_description
1 polymer ?
#
loop_
_entity_poly.entity_id
_entity_poly.type
_entity_poly.pdbx_seq_one_letter_code
_entity_poly.pdbx_strand_id
1 'polypeptide(L)' 'MKLKEHGMAHGIIKWFDNKKGFGFIAQDEGGQDVFVHFSVIGGEGFKTLDEGDRVEFEVTQSDKGLKALNVVKL' A
#
# COMPACT_ATOMS: atom_id res chain seq x y z
N MET A 1 -8.66 12.81 20.19
CA MET A 1 -8.32 12.31 19.93
C MET A 1 -8.29 11.56 19.39
N LYS A 2 -8.08 11.46 19.00
CA LYS A 2 -7.92 10.73 18.48
C LYS A 2 -7.59 10.08 17.90
N LEU A 3 -7.47 9.78 17.68
CA LEU A 3 -7.02 9.12 17.20
C LEU A 3 -7.23 8.40 16.48
N LYS A 4 -7.16 8.24 15.77
CA LYS A 4 -7.20 7.45 15.07
C LYS A 4 -6.74 6.74 14.60
N GLU A 5 -6.55 6.94 14.51
CA GLU A 5 -5.97 6.21 14.14
C GLU A 5 -5.81 5.25 13.64
N HIS A 6 -6.03 4.84 13.55
CA HIS A 6 -5.76 3.51 13.10
C HIS A 6 -6.66 2.96 12.06
N GLY A 7 -7.32 3.75 11.32
CA GLY A 7 -8.11 3.27 10.21
C GLY A 7 -7.19 2.76 9.11
N MET A 8 -7.61 1.70 8.42
CA MET A 8 -6.90 1.26 7.24
C MET A 8 -7.24 2.20 6.10
N ALA A 9 -6.25 2.55 5.32
CA ALA A 9 -6.46 3.32 4.11
C ALA A 9 -6.78 2.39 2.96
N HIS A 10 -7.36 2.92 1.91
CA HIS A 10 -7.70 2.16 0.71
C HIS A 10 -7.13 2.86 -0.51
N GLY A 11 -6.77 2.09 -1.51
CA GLY A 11 -6.26 2.66 -2.73
C GLY A 11 -6.19 1.63 -3.83
N ILE A 12 -5.57 2.05 -4.92
CA ILE A 12 -5.41 1.25 -6.11
C ILE A 12 -3.93 1.22 -6.46
N ILE A 13 -3.45 0.04 -6.83
CA ILE A 13 -2.06 -0.08 -7.25
C ILE A 13 -1.86 0.72 -8.52
N LYS A 14 -1.01 1.73 -8.45
CA LYS A 14 -0.70 2.58 -9.57
C LYS A 14 0.23 1.85 -10.54
N TRP A 15 1.23 1.18 -10.01
CA TRP A 15 2.07 0.25 -10.73
C TRP A 15 2.85 -0.57 -9.72
N PHE A 16 3.30 -1.74 -10.13
CA PHE A 16 4.08 -2.61 -9.26
C PHE A 16 5.03 -3.42 -10.13
N ASP A 17 6.32 -3.44 -9.73
CA ASP A 17 7.34 -4.20 -10.43
C ASP A 17 7.57 -5.50 -9.67
N ASN A 18 7.04 -6.60 -10.21
CA ASN A 18 7.10 -7.88 -9.52
C ASN A 18 8.50 -8.47 -9.45
N LYS A 19 9.38 -8.02 -10.33
CA LYS A 19 10.76 -8.48 -10.28
C LYS A 19 11.53 -7.81 -9.16
N LYS A 20 11.32 -6.52 -8.99
CA LYS A 20 12.00 -5.77 -7.94
C LYS A 20 11.24 -5.80 -6.63
N GLY A 21 9.97 -6.11 -6.68
CA GLY A 21 9.16 -6.27 -5.48
C GLY A 21 8.67 -4.99 -4.85
N PHE A 22 8.45 -3.94 -5.64
CA PHE A 22 7.91 -2.70 -5.09
C PHE A 22 7.08 -1.93 -6.11
N GLY A 23 6.32 -0.99 -5.60
CA GLY A 23 5.49 -0.15 -6.44
C GLY A 23 4.88 0.97 -5.63
N PHE A 24 3.80 1.52 -6.16
CA PHE A 24 3.12 2.64 -5.52
C PHE A 24 1.62 2.45 -5.55
N ILE A 25 0.98 2.95 -4.50
CA ILE A 25 -0.46 2.92 -4.34
C ILE A 25 -0.98 4.35 -4.48
N ALA A 26 -2.01 4.53 -5.30
CA ALA A 26 -2.74 5.79 -5.38
C ALA A 26 -3.87 5.72 -4.37
N GLN A 27 -3.87 6.64 -3.41
CA GLN A 27 -4.86 6.64 -2.34
C GLN A 27 -6.22 7.07 -2.86
N ASP A 28 -7.28 6.41 -2.37
CA ASP A 28 -8.64 6.77 -2.75
C ASP A 28 -8.95 8.22 -2.43
N GLU A 29 -8.43 8.70 -1.32
CA GLU A 29 -8.67 10.07 -0.88
C GLU A 29 -7.81 11.09 -1.63
N GLY A 30 -6.93 10.61 -2.48
CA GLY A 30 -6.01 11.48 -3.18
C GLY A 30 -4.79 11.78 -2.35
N GLY A 31 -4.00 12.73 -2.81
CA GLY A 31 -2.80 13.11 -2.11
C GLY A 31 -1.59 12.35 -2.62
N GLN A 32 -0.63 12.19 -1.74
CA GLN A 32 0.65 11.60 -2.08
C GLN A 32 0.54 10.11 -2.32
N ASP A 33 1.25 9.60 -3.32
CA ASP A 33 1.34 8.16 -3.55
C ASP A 33 2.06 7.50 -2.39
N VAL A 34 1.71 6.23 -2.14
CA VAL A 34 2.25 5.49 -1.02
C VAL A 34 3.12 4.36 -1.55
N PHE A 35 4.38 4.34 -1.11
CA PHE A 35 5.32 3.29 -1.50
C PHE A 35 4.91 1.96 -0.88
N VAL A 36 4.99 0.88 -1.67
CA VAL A 36 4.68 -0.46 -1.17
C VAL A 36 5.77 -1.43 -1.61
N HIS A 37 6.20 -2.27 -0.66
CA HIS A 37 7.21 -3.30 -0.91
C HIS A 37 6.57 -4.66 -0.65
N PHE A 38 7.00 -5.69 -1.38
CA PHE A 38 6.36 -7.00 -1.26
C PHE A 38 6.42 -7.55 0.16
N SER A 39 7.40 -7.15 0.95
CA SER A 39 7.54 -7.65 2.31
C SER A 39 6.39 -7.25 3.23
N VAL A 40 5.59 -6.24 2.85
CA VAL A 40 4.47 -5.80 3.67
C VAL A 40 3.14 -6.29 3.13
N ILE A 41 3.14 -7.10 2.07
CA ILE A 41 1.92 -7.66 1.52
C ILE A 41 1.54 -8.87 2.35
N GLY A 42 0.34 -8.82 2.94
CA GLY A 42 -0.13 -9.91 3.78
C GLY A 42 -0.92 -10.93 3.00
N GLY A 43 -1.34 -11.97 3.72
CA GLY A 43 -2.16 -13.01 3.14
C GLY A 43 -1.34 -14.19 2.71
N GLU A 44 -2.02 -15.18 2.16
CA GLU A 44 -1.39 -16.41 1.70
C GLU A 44 -1.24 -16.37 0.21
N GLY A 45 -0.30 -17.14 -0.28
CA GLY A 45 -0.10 -17.25 -1.70
C GLY A 45 0.87 -16.22 -2.22
N PHE A 46 0.58 -15.70 -3.39
CA PHE A 46 1.50 -14.81 -4.07
C PHE A 46 1.52 -13.44 -3.43
N LYS A 47 2.72 -12.91 -3.28
CA LYS A 47 2.90 -11.56 -2.75
C LYS A 47 3.18 -10.61 -3.89
N THR A 48 2.30 -10.64 -4.87
CA THR A 48 2.41 -9.80 -6.04
C THR A 48 1.16 -8.96 -6.20
N LEU A 49 1.33 -7.82 -6.82
CA LEU A 49 0.24 -6.90 -7.08
C LEU A 49 0.30 -6.48 -8.53
N ASP A 50 -0.87 -6.19 -9.08
CA ASP A 50 -0.97 -5.73 -10.45
C ASP A 50 -1.58 -4.34 -10.48
N GLU A 51 -1.27 -3.61 -11.53
CA GLU A 51 -1.84 -2.29 -11.73
C GLU A 51 -3.35 -2.40 -11.70
N GLY A 52 -3.98 -1.51 -10.94
CA GLY A 52 -5.43 -1.48 -10.82
C GLY A 52 -6.01 -2.30 -9.68
N ASP A 53 -5.19 -3.11 -9.02
CA ASP A 53 -5.66 -3.90 -7.88
C ASP A 53 -6.05 -2.99 -6.74
N ARG A 54 -7.18 -3.31 -6.12
CA ARG A 54 -7.62 -2.59 -4.93
C ARG A 54 -6.96 -3.19 -3.70
N VAL A 55 -6.48 -2.32 -2.83
CA VAL A 55 -5.79 -2.77 -1.62
C VAL A 55 -6.23 -1.96 -0.42
N GLU A 56 -6.09 -2.59 0.75
CA GLU A 56 -6.26 -1.95 2.04
C GLU A 56 -4.91 -1.97 2.73
N PHE A 57 -4.55 -0.90 3.40
CA PHE A 57 -3.21 -0.81 3.97
C PHE A 57 -3.15 0.24 5.07
N GLU A 58 -2.10 0.17 5.86
CA GLU A 58 -1.77 1.21 6.81
C GLU A 58 -0.70 2.10 6.21
N VAL A 59 -0.72 3.38 6.57
CA VAL A 59 0.25 4.35 6.08
C VAL A 59 1.15 4.78 7.21
N THR A 60 2.44 4.80 6.95
CA THR A 60 3.40 5.35 7.89
C THR A 60 4.30 6.33 7.14
N GLN A 61 4.84 7.28 7.88
CA GLN A 61 5.76 8.26 7.32
C GLN A 61 7.17 7.70 7.36
N SER A 62 7.90 7.89 6.28
CA SER A 62 9.30 7.51 6.24
C SER A 62 10.11 8.70 5.74
N ASP A 63 11.42 8.55 5.76
CA ASP A 63 12.32 9.61 5.31
C ASP A 63 12.07 10.00 3.87
N LYS A 64 11.56 9.08 3.08
CA LYS A 64 11.37 9.29 1.65
C LYS A 64 9.92 9.50 1.28
N GLY A 65 9.04 9.65 2.26
CA GLY A 65 7.64 9.88 2.00
C GLY A 65 6.75 8.83 2.65
N LEU A 66 5.55 8.66 2.13
CA LEU A 66 4.60 7.71 2.70
C LEU A 66 4.91 6.29 2.29
N LYS A 67 4.70 5.37 3.21
CA LYS A 67 5.03 3.97 3.03
C LYS A 67 3.88 3.12 3.56
N ALA A 68 3.55 2.06 2.84
CA ALA A 68 2.46 1.17 3.24
C ALA A 68 2.94 0.07 4.16
N LEU A 69 2.07 -0.34 5.07
CA LEU A 69 2.28 -1.49 5.94
C LEU A 69 1.02 -2.34 5.89
N ASN A 70 1.18 -3.63 6.14
CA ASN A 70 0.05 -4.56 6.26
C ASN A 70 -0.91 -4.44 5.07
N VAL A 71 -0.38 -4.58 3.88
CA VAL A 71 -1.15 -4.45 2.65
C VAL A 71 -1.93 -5.73 2.39
N VAL A 72 -3.22 -5.58 2.13
CA VAL A 72 -4.09 -6.71 1.83
C VAL A 72 -4.82 -6.41 0.53
N LYS A 73 -4.77 -7.36 -0.39
CA LYS A 73 -5.50 -7.22 -1.64
C LYS A 73 -6.96 -7.51 -1.40
N LEU A 74 -7.81 -6.63 -1.87
CA LEU A 74 -9.26 -6.76 -1.70
C LEU A 74 -9.91 -7.56 -2.82
#